data_5f8dc2c218d6ada6a4066c1404b7ab9d
#
_entry.id   5f8dc2c218d6ada6a4066c1404b7ab9d
#
_cell.length_a   1.000
_cell.length_b   1.000
_cell.length_c   1.000
_cell.angle_alpha   90.00
_cell.angle_beta   90.00
_cell.angle_gamma   90.00
#
_symmetry.space_group_name_H-M   'P 1'
#
loop_
_entity.id
_entity.type
_entity.pdbx_description
1 polymer ?
#
loop_
_entity_poly.entity_id
_entity_poly.type
_entity_poly.pdbx_seq_one_letter_code
_entity_poly.pdbx_strand_id
1 'polypeptide(L)'
;MPLLLLLLLLPRLSYPQEVCEVSQVTTQVEVNCDNRGLKVLPADLPGDTAILHLSANPLGAFSTASVQSLTRLARLYLRQSQLTSLQLEGTLPRLENLDVSHNKLKSLPLLGQALPALAILDVSFNELTSLSPGALSGLGGLRELYLRGNKLKTVPPGLLRPVPQLEKLSLADNKLNELPLGLLDGLGHLDTLYLQGNWLRSVPKGFFGNVFLPFTFLHNNPWSCDCEILYFARWLDRNSDNVYLFKEGVDAKAMTPNVESVRCVNLANTPVYTYPGKGCPSLGDEDDLSYDDYDNEEEVGKVSATRAVVKFSTNTRAHTTQWALLHSASVASPHRHMPHPPSTLESPKNQSLFPTAPEPSTPTAPHPTP
;
A
#
# COMPACT_ATOMS: atom_id res chain seq x y z
N MET A 1 46.52 -9.49 -59.68
CA MET A 1 45.41 -9.15 -58.80
C MET A 1 45.04 -10.36 -57.98
N PRO A 2 45.55 -10.49 -56.74
CA PRO A 2 44.88 -11.22 -55.70
C PRO A 2 45.14 -10.57 -54.32
N LEU A 3 44.74 -9.32 -54.09
CA LEU A 3 44.90 -8.66 -52.78
C LEU A 3 43.55 -8.24 -52.17
N LEU A 4 42.45 -8.53 -52.84
CA LEU A 4 41.11 -8.07 -52.37
C LEU A 4 40.30 -9.13 -51.61
N LEU A 5 40.80 -10.38 -51.48
CA LEU A 5 40.06 -11.47 -50.87
C LEU A 5 40.45 -11.74 -49.39
N LEU A 6 41.48 -11.03 -48.86
CA LEU A 6 42.00 -11.28 -47.50
C LEU A 6 41.31 -10.42 -46.42
N LEU A 7 40.46 -9.46 -46.79
CA LEU A 7 39.77 -8.55 -45.85
C LEU A 7 38.45 -9.11 -45.28
N LEU A 8 37.99 -10.27 -45.76
CA LEU A 8 36.74 -10.88 -45.35
C LEU A 8 36.88 -11.94 -44.20
N LEU A 9 38.10 -12.17 -43.73
CA LEU A 9 38.39 -13.15 -42.65
C LEU A 9 38.89 -12.51 -41.34
N LEU A 10 38.74 -11.19 -41.20
CA LEU A 10 38.90 -10.64 -39.82
C LEU A 10 37.74 -11.13 -39.00
N PRO A 11 38.00 -11.85 -37.86
CA PRO A 11 36.95 -12.15 -36.92
C PRO A 11 36.34 -10.80 -36.57
N ARG A 12 35.03 -10.67 -36.75
CA ARG A 12 34.27 -9.57 -36.15
C ARG A 12 34.67 -9.58 -34.71
N LEU A 13 35.45 -8.62 -34.25
CA LEU A 13 35.59 -8.29 -32.86
C LEU A 13 34.15 -8.02 -32.41
N SER A 14 33.47 -9.06 -31.88
CA SER A 14 32.25 -8.88 -31.11
C SER A 14 32.73 -8.11 -29.89
N TYR A 15 32.56 -6.79 -29.92
CA TYR A 15 32.53 -6.02 -28.68
C TYR A 15 31.58 -6.77 -27.74
N PRO A 16 31.98 -7.05 -26.50
CA PRO A 16 31.04 -7.57 -25.55
C PRO A 16 29.84 -6.61 -25.55
N GLN A 17 28.72 -7.08 -26.05
CA GLN A 17 27.48 -6.30 -26.06
C GLN A 17 27.18 -6.10 -24.58
N GLU A 18 27.21 -4.86 -24.11
CA GLU A 18 26.84 -4.57 -22.73
C GLU A 18 25.49 -5.22 -22.48
N VAL A 19 25.48 -6.17 -21.54
CA VAL A 19 24.29 -6.99 -21.27
C VAL A 19 23.18 -6.12 -20.72
N CYS A 20 23.52 -5.03 -20.03
CA CYS A 20 22.59 -4.07 -19.41
C CYS A 20 22.87 -2.65 -19.89
N GLU A 21 21.86 -1.84 -19.93
CA GLU A 21 21.95 -0.41 -20.23
C GLU A 21 22.17 0.37 -18.94
N VAL A 22 23.21 1.21 -18.93
CA VAL A 22 23.52 2.09 -17.79
C VAL A 22 23.12 3.51 -18.15
N SER A 23 22.30 4.13 -17.31
CA SER A 23 21.85 5.51 -17.45
C SER A 23 21.98 6.26 -16.12
N GLN A 24 21.82 7.58 -16.18
CA GLN A 24 21.79 8.42 -15.00
C GLN A 24 20.46 9.15 -14.92
N VAL A 25 19.71 8.91 -13.86
CA VAL A 25 18.44 9.57 -13.57
C VAL A 25 18.67 10.54 -12.42
N THR A 26 18.67 11.84 -12.74
CA THR A 26 19.08 12.90 -11.79
C THR A 26 20.51 12.68 -11.27
N THR A 27 20.68 12.22 -10.03
CA THR A 27 21.97 11.92 -9.38
C THR A 27 22.17 10.43 -9.11
N GLN A 28 21.25 9.58 -9.58
CA GLN A 28 21.24 8.13 -9.31
C GLN A 28 21.65 7.36 -10.57
N VAL A 29 22.53 6.39 -10.40
CA VAL A 29 22.88 5.42 -11.46
C VAL A 29 21.78 4.39 -11.55
N GLU A 30 21.20 4.28 -12.74
CA GLU A 30 20.18 3.30 -13.10
C GLU A 30 20.77 2.29 -14.06
N VAL A 31 20.57 1.01 -13.77
CA VAL A 31 21.00 -0.10 -14.62
C VAL A 31 19.77 -0.88 -15.04
N ASN A 32 19.55 -0.95 -16.36
CA ASN A 32 18.44 -1.68 -16.94
C ASN A 32 18.91 -2.97 -17.63
N CYS A 33 18.58 -4.09 -17.00
CA CYS A 33 18.83 -5.43 -17.49
C CYS A 33 17.53 -6.19 -17.82
N ASP A 34 16.39 -5.49 -17.97
CA ASP A 34 15.09 -6.12 -18.22
C ASP A 34 15.09 -6.92 -19.51
N ASN A 35 14.45 -8.10 -19.48
CA ASN A 35 14.23 -8.96 -20.64
C ASN A 35 15.51 -9.32 -21.44
N ARG A 36 16.60 -9.59 -20.72
CA ARG A 36 17.90 -10.00 -21.31
C ARG A 36 18.13 -11.50 -21.30
N GLY A 37 17.15 -12.28 -20.84
CA GLY A 37 17.26 -13.74 -20.73
C GLY A 37 18.26 -14.21 -19.66
N LEU A 38 18.51 -13.37 -18.66
CA LEU A 38 19.49 -13.63 -17.59
C LEU A 38 19.00 -14.77 -16.69
N LYS A 39 19.90 -15.73 -16.44
CA LYS A 39 19.71 -16.76 -15.42
C LYS A 39 20.51 -16.45 -14.14
N VAL A 40 21.51 -15.58 -14.28
CA VAL A 40 22.36 -15.07 -13.18
C VAL A 40 22.62 -13.59 -13.44
N LEU A 41 22.93 -12.85 -12.38
CA LEU A 41 23.27 -11.44 -12.50
C LEU A 41 24.62 -11.27 -13.22
N PRO A 42 24.79 -10.18 -14.03
CA PRO A 42 26.09 -9.79 -14.53
C PRO A 42 27.06 -9.46 -13.40
N ALA A 43 28.32 -9.86 -13.55
CA ALA A 43 29.34 -9.65 -12.50
C ALA A 43 29.89 -8.20 -12.47
N ASP A 44 29.66 -7.44 -13.52
CA ASP A 44 30.25 -6.12 -13.80
C ASP A 44 29.29 -4.95 -13.62
N LEU A 45 28.26 -5.13 -12.75
CA LEU A 45 27.34 -4.04 -12.41
C LEU A 45 28.09 -2.89 -11.72
N PRO A 46 27.84 -1.60 -12.12
CA PRO A 46 28.44 -0.45 -11.47
C PRO A 46 28.18 -0.44 -9.96
N GLY A 47 29.23 -0.29 -9.14
CA GLY A 47 29.10 -0.36 -7.67
C GLY A 47 28.26 0.75 -7.03
N ASP A 48 28.01 1.84 -7.75
CA ASP A 48 27.17 2.97 -7.34
C ASP A 48 25.73 2.89 -7.87
N THR A 49 25.34 1.74 -8.44
CA THR A 49 23.95 1.48 -8.89
C THR A 49 22.97 1.74 -7.75
N ALA A 50 22.02 2.64 -8.01
CA ALA A 50 20.94 2.99 -7.09
C ALA A 50 19.59 2.39 -7.51
N ILE A 51 19.39 2.16 -8.81
CA ILE A 51 18.17 1.59 -9.38
C ILE A 51 18.59 0.42 -10.27
N LEU A 52 18.05 -0.77 -9.99
CA LEU A 52 18.38 -1.98 -10.75
C LEU A 52 17.11 -2.65 -11.28
N HIS A 53 17.00 -2.73 -12.59
CA HIS A 53 15.93 -3.43 -13.29
C HIS A 53 16.44 -4.80 -13.76
N LEU A 54 15.77 -5.85 -13.30
CA LEU A 54 16.05 -7.25 -13.61
C LEU A 54 14.78 -8.01 -14.04
N SER A 55 13.71 -7.26 -14.37
CA SER A 55 12.40 -7.84 -14.68
C SER A 55 12.44 -8.66 -15.98
N ALA A 56 11.50 -9.59 -16.09
CA ALA A 56 11.36 -10.47 -17.27
C ALA A 56 12.61 -11.32 -17.60
N ASN A 57 13.37 -11.71 -16.57
CA ASN A 57 14.51 -12.62 -16.69
C ASN A 57 14.23 -13.96 -15.98
N PRO A 58 14.63 -15.11 -16.56
CA PRO A 58 14.38 -16.42 -15.95
C PRO A 58 15.37 -16.73 -14.80
N LEU A 59 15.38 -15.90 -13.74
CA LEU A 59 16.32 -16.03 -12.62
C LEU A 59 16.02 -17.24 -11.74
N GLY A 60 14.72 -17.61 -11.57
CA GLY A 60 14.28 -18.76 -10.78
C GLY A 60 14.38 -18.56 -9.26
N ALA A 61 15.49 -18.03 -8.76
CA ALA A 61 15.70 -17.63 -7.37
C ALA A 61 16.53 -16.34 -7.33
N PHE A 62 16.41 -15.58 -6.23
CA PHE A 62 17.19 -14.37 -6.00
C PHE A 62 17.73 -14.34 -4.58
N SER A 63 19.03 -14.03 -4.45
CA SER A 63 19.69 -13.81 -3.15
C SER A 63 20.11 -12.35 -3.00
N THR A 64 19.85 -11.75 -1.85
CA THR A 64 20.32 -10.39 -1.53
C THR A 64 21.86 -10.29 -1.52
N ALA A 65 22.56 -11.40 -1.26
CA ALA A 65 24.01 -11.45 -1.34
C ALA A 65 24.56 -11.11 -2.73
N SER A 66 23.80 -11.42 -3.80
CA SER A 66 24.24 -11.17 -5.18
C SER A 66 24.33 -9.69 -5.56
N VAL A 67 23.72 -8.81 -4.79
CA VAL A 67 23.72 -7.34 -5.00
C VAL A 67 24.24 -6.59 -3.78
N GLN A 68 24.84 -7.27 -2.81
CA GLN A 68 25.32 -6.67 -1.55
C GLN A 68 26.45 -5.64 -1.80
N SER A 69 27.22 -5.80 -2.88
CA SER A 69 28.24 -4.83 -3.31
C SER A 69 27.65 -3.50 -3.78
N LEU A 70 26.38 -3.46 -4.17
CA LEU A 70 25.67 -2.26 -4.63
C LEU A 70 25.20 -1.43 -3.42
N THR A 71 26.13 -0.78 -2.73
CA THR A 71 25.88 -0.12 -1.43
C THR A 71 24.93 1.08 -1.51
N ARG A 72 24.61 1.56 -2.72
CA ARG A 72 23.66 2.65 -2.99
C ARG A 72 22.30 2.15 -3.47
N LEU A 73 22.09 0.83 -3.59
CA LEU A 73 20.87 0.26 -4.13
C LEU A 73 19.66 0.65 -3.29
N ALA A 74 18.77 1.44 -3.89
CA ALA A 74 17.53 1.94 -3.30
C ALA A 74 16.28 1.32 -3.94
N ARG A 75 16.35 0.93 -5.22
CA ARG A 75 15.21 0.34 -5.94
C ARG A 75 15.64 -0.90 -6.69
N LEU A 76 14.87 -1.99 -6.50
CA LEU A 76 15.12 -3.29 -7.13
C LEU A 76 13.83 -3.84 -7.74
N TYR A 77 13.85 -4.05 -9.06
CA TYR A 77 12.73 -4.58 -9.82
C TYR A 77 13.05 -5.97 -10.35
N LEU A 78 12.27 -6.97 -9.90
CA LEU A 78 12.41 -8.40 -10.21
C LEU A 78 11.09 -8.97 -10.73
N ARG A 79 10.26 -8.12 -11.34
CA ARG A 79 8.95 -8.52 -11.87
C ARG A 79 9.10 -9.58 -12.96
N GLN A 80 8.20 -10.58 -13.01
CA GLN A 80 8.15 -11.63 -14.04
C GLN A 80 9.46 -12.43 -14.20
N SER A 81 10.23 -12.59 -13.13
CA SER A 81 11.55 -13.24 -13.16
C SER A 81 11.52 -14.72 -12.76
N GLN A 82 10.33 -15.34 -12.77
CA GLN A 82 10.09 -16.76 -12.45
C GLN A 82 10.58 -17.17 -11.05
N LEU A 83 10.67 -16.22 -10.11
CA LEU A 83 11.20 -16.46 -8.78
C LEU A 83 10.28 -17.41 -7.99
N THR A 84 10.89 -18.47 -7.46
CA THR A 84 10.23 -19.41 -6.55
C THR A 84 10.63 -19.17 -5.09
N SER A 85 11.73 -18.47 -4.86
CA SER A 85 12.24 -18.12 -3.53
C SER A 85 13.04 -16.82 -3.52
N LEU A 86 13.03 -16.14 -2.37
CA LEU A 86 13.92 -15.04 -2.02
C LEU A 86 14.83 -15.50 -0.88
N GLN A 87 16.14 -15.37 -1.08
CA GLN A 87 17.17 -15.72 -0.09
C GLN A 87 17.74 -14.43 0.48
N LEU A 88 17.69 -14.28 1.81
CA LEU A 88 18.07 -13.05 2.52
C LEU A 88 19.41 -13.28 3.24
N GLU A 89 20.45 -13.59 2.47
CA GLU A 89 21.80 -13.91 2.98
C GLU A 89 22.66 -12.66 3.22
N GLY A 90 22.25 -11.51 2.68
CA GLY A 90 22.91 -10.22 2.84
C GLY A 90 21.94 -9.12 3.23
N THR A 91 22.45 -8.02 3.75
CA THR A 91 21.64 -6.83 4.08
C THR A 91 21.73 -5.77 2.99
N LEU A 92 20.60 -5.16 2.65
CA LEU A 92 20.49 -4.02 1.74
C LEU A 92 19.88 -2.83 2.51
N PRO A 93 20.70 -2.14 3.31
CA PRO A 93 20.19 -1.18 4.31
C PRO A 93 19.59 0.09 3.73
N ARG A 94 19.74 0.31 2.42
CA ARG A 94 19.19 1.47 1.71
C ARG A 94 18.08 1.11 0.73
N LEU A 95 17.70 -0.18 0.64
CA LEU A 95 16.65 -0.59 -0.27
C LEU A 95 15.30 -0.10 0.23
N GLU A 96 14.71 0.83 -0.51
CA GLU A 96 13.43 1.48 -0.22
C GLU A 96 12.27 0.85 -1.02
N ASN A 97 12.54 0.34 -2.22
CA ASN A 97 11.52 -0.24 -3.10
C ASN A 97 11.96 -1.62 -3.59
N LEU A 98 11.11 -2.61 -3.35
CA LEU A 98 11.27 -3.98 -3.85
C LEU A 98 10.00 -4.42 -4.59
N ASP A 99 10.12 -4.62 -5.90
CA ASP A 99 9.07 -5.22 -6.73
C ASP A 99 9.47 -6.66 -7.12
N VAL A 100 8.78 -7.63 -6.54
CA VAL A 100 8.88 -9.06 -6.88
C VAL A 100 7.54 -9.59 -7.40
N SER A 101 6.73 -8.72 -7.97
CA SER A 101 5.41 -9.07 -8.51
C SER A 101 5.51 -10.01 -9.72
N HIS A 102 4.39 -10.70 -10.02
CA HIS A 102 4.30 -11.65 -11.15
C HIS A 102 5.35 -12.77 -11.13
N ASN A 103 5.60 -13.34 -9.96
CA ASN A 103 6.51 -14.46 -9.76
C ASN A 103 5.76 -15.71 -9.25
N LYS A 104 6.48 -16.69 -8.72
CA LYS A 104 5.94 -17.97 -8.22
C LYS A 104 6.24 -18.19 -6.74
N LEU A 105 6.34 -17.08 -5.97
CA LEU A 105 6.63 -17.14 -4.54
C LEU A 105 5.46 -17.76 -3.78
N LYS A 106 5.74 -18.82 -2.99
CA LYS A 106 4.73 -19.52 -2.17
C LYS A 106 4.70 -19.03 -0.73
N SER A 107 5.76 -18.38 -0.28
CA SER A 107 5.91 -17.80 1.04
C SER A 107 6.73 -16.51 0.98
N LEU A 108 6.52 -15.63 1.94
CA LEU A 108 7.31 -14.42 2.13
C LEU A 108 8.27 -14.64 3.30
N PRO A 109 9.60 -14.50 3.10
CA PRO A 109 10.56 -14.59 4.18
C PRO A 109 10.48 -13.35 5.10
N LEU A 110 11.16 -13.39 6.26
CA LEU A 110 11.22 -12.25 7.18
C LEU A 110 12.18 -11.18 6.63
N LEU A 111 11.63 -10.15 6.01
CA LEU A 111 12.39 -9.15 5.25
C LEU A 111 13.11 -8.12 6.13
N GLY A 112 12.58 -7.79 7.32
CA GLY A 112 12.96 -6.60 8.07
C GLY A 112 14.42 -6.55 8.53
N GLN A 113 15.06 -7.69 8.76
CA GLN A 113 16.48 -7.71 9.11
C GLN A 113 17.38 -7.43 7.91
N ALA A 114 16.99 -7.91 6.73
CA ALA A 114 17.76 -7.73 5.51
C ALA A 114 17.48 -6.39 4.82
N LEU A 115 16.26 -5.87 4.95
CA LEU A 115 15.73 -4.70 4.22
C LEU A 115 15.10 -3.68 5.17
N PRO A 116 15.82 -3.13 6.16
CA PRO A 116 15.22 -2.29 7.22
C PRO A 116 14.67 -0.94 6.74
N ALA A 117 15.11 -0.44 5.58
CA ALA A 117 14.66 0.83 5.01
C ALA A 117 13.48 0.70 4.04
N LEU A 118 12.90 -0.53 3.89
CA LEU A 118 11.89 -0.78 2.88
C LEU A 118 10.63 0.07 3.13
N ALA A 119 10.27 0.86 2.12
CA ALA A 119 9.10 1.74 2.10
C ALA A 119 8.00 1.21 1.18
N ILE A 120 8.36 0.54 0.08
CA ILE A 120 7.41 -0.03 -0.89
C ILE A 120 7.75 -1.50 -1.12
N LEU A 121 6.76 -2.37 -0.92
CA LEU A 121 6.86 -3.80 -1.18
C LEU A 121 5.73 -4.27 -2.08
N ASP A 122 6.07 -4.69 -3.29
CA ASP A 122 5.12 -5.32 -4.21
C ASP A 122 5.41 -6.82 -4.37
N VAL A 123 4.52 -7.65 -3.83
CA VAL A 123 4.49 -9.12 -3.96
C VAL A 123 3.24 -9.59 -4.68
N SER A 124 2.61 -8.70 -5.45
CA SER A 124 1.37 -9.01 -6.18
C SER A 124 1.59 -10.11 -7.23
N PHE A 125 0.51 -10.82 -7.55
CA PHE A 125 0.52 -11.88 -8.57
C PHE A 125 1.59 -12.94 -8.34
N ASN A 126 1.63 -13.46 -7.11
CA ASN A 126 2.43 -14.60 -6.70
C ASN A 126 1.53 -15.79 -6.29
N GLU A 127 2.10 -16.78 -5.61
CA GLU A 127 1.39 -17.97 -5.17
C GLU A 127 1.26 -18.06 -3.64
N LEU A 128 1.28 -16.92 -2.95
CA LEU A 128 1.19 -16.89 -1.49
C LEU A 128 -0.16 -17.43 -1.01
N THR A 129 -0.15 -18.45 -0.15
CA THR A 129 -1.36 -19.03 0.44
C THR A 129 -1.63 -18.57 1.86
N SER A 130 -0.60 -18.11 2.54
CA SER A 130 -0.64 -17.56 3.89
C SER A 130 0.54 -16.62 4.13
N LEU A 131 0.45 -15.80 5.18
CA LEU A 131 1.53 -14.98 5.70
C LEU A 131 1.83 -15.40 7.13
N SER A 132 3.09 -15.38 7.54
CA SER A 132 3.42 -15.57 8.96
C SER A 132 3.02 -14.31 9.76
N PRO A 133 2.62 -14.42 11.03
CA PRO A 133 2.28 -13.26 11.87
C PRO A 133 3.40 -12.22 11.96
N GLY A 134 4.68 -12.66 11.87
CA GLY A 134 5.86 -11.80 11.90
C GLY A 134 6.39 -11.38 10.52
N ALA A 135 5.67 -11.64 9.42
CA ALA A 135 6.18 -11.40 8.06
C ALA A 135 6.66 -9.97 7.81
N LEU A 136 6.06 -8.99 8.49
CA LEU A 136 6.40 -7.56 8.36
C LEU A 136 7.24 -7.02 9.52
N SER A 137 7.71 -7.88 10.43
CA SER A 137 8.53 -7.45 11.57
C SER A 137 9.82 -6.78 11.08
N GLY A 138 10.15 -5.61 11.66
CA GLY A 138 11.33 -4.82 11.29
C GLY A 138 11.14 -3.89 10.10
N LEU A 139 9.95 -3.84 9.47
CA LEU A 139 9.64 -2.95 8.35
C LEU A 139 8.90 -1.68 8.82
N GLY A 140 9.33 -1.05 9.91
CA GLY A 140 8.64 0.10 10.52
C GLY A 140 8.44 1.31 9.61
N GLY A 141 9.23 1.45 8.54
CA GLY A 141 9.12 2.51 7.53
C GLY A 141 8.25 2.16 6.32
N LEU A 142 7.61 0.96 6.30
CA LEU A 142 6.81 0.53 5.15
C LEU A 142 5.57 1.42 4.99
N ARG A 143 5.40 1.98 3.79
CA ARG A 143 4.28 2.86 3.40
C ARG A 143 3.31 2.19 2.43
N GLU A 144 3.82 1.34 1.55
CA GLU A 144 2.98 0.69 0.55
C GLU A 144 3.21 -0.82 0.56
N LEU A 145 2.13 -1.59 0.71
CA LEU A 145 2.15 -3.05 0.68
C LEU A 145 1.14 -3.57 -0.33
N TYR A 146 1.64 -4.24 -1.36
CA TYR A 146 0.83 -4.82 -2.42
C TYR A 146 0.92 -6.35 -2.40
N LEU A 147 -0.22 -7.00 -2.11
CA LEU A 147 -0.41 -8.45 -2.05
C LEU A 147 -1.51 -8.92 -3.01
N ARG A 148 -1.87 -8.08 -4.01
CA ARG A 148 -2.92 -8.37 -4.98
C ARG A 148 -2.66 -9.66 -5.76
N GLY A 149 -3.71 -10.40 -6.12
CA GLY A 149 -3.61 -11.54 -7.03
C GLY A 149 -2.85 -12.74 -6.46
N ASN A 150 -2.89 -12.93 -5.15
CA ASN A 150 -2.35 -14.10 -4.46
C ASN A 150 -3.45 -15.13 -4.14
N LYS A 151 -3.15 -16.11 -3.29
CA LYS A 151 -4.09 -17.19 -2.90
C LYS A 151 -4.39 -17.13 -1.39
N LEU A 152 -4.30 -15.93 -0.78
CA LEU A 152 -4.49 -15.73 0.66
C LEU A 152 -5.95 -16.00 1.04
N LYS A 153 -6.18 -16.85 2.04
CA LYS A 153 -7.52 -17.16 2.59
C LYS A 153 -7.85 -16.32 3.82
N THR A 154 -6.85 -16.00 4.60
CA THR A 154 -6.94 -15.19 5.83
C THR A 154 -5.72 -14.29 5.94
N VAL A 155 -5.84 -13.26 6.79
CA VAL A 155 -4.75 -12.39 7.22
C VAL A 155 -4.51 -12.64 8.71
N PRO A 156 -3.27 -12.91 9.15
CA PRO A 156 -3.00 -13.13 10.58
C PRO A 156 -3.37 -11.89 11.42
N PRO A 157 -4.02 -12.08 12.58
CA PRO A 157 -4.25 -10.98 13.51
C PRO A 157 -2.94 -10.28 13.87
N GLY A 158 -2.95 -8.95 13.86
CA GLY A 158 -1.78 -8.13 14.22
C GLY A 158 -0.66 -8.11 13.17
N LEU A 159 -0.88 -8.66 11.95
CA LEU A 159 0.10 -8.63 10.85
C LEU A 159 0.63 -7.21 10.59
N LEU A 160 -0.23 -6.20 10.64
CA LEU A 160 0.11 -4.82 10.26
C LEU A 160 0.64 -3.97 11.43
N ARG A 161 0.62 -4.47 12.67
CA ARG A 161 1.15 -3.73 13.84
C ARG A 161 2.60 -3.26 13.69
N PRO A 162 3.53 -4.02 13.04
CA PRO A 162 4.91 -3.58 12.84
C PRO A 162 5.08 -2.42 11.84
N VAL A 163 4.03 -2.04 11.08
CA VAL A 163 4.10 -1.10 9.95
C VAL A 163 3.14 0.09 10.12
N PRO A 164 3.27 0.89 11.19
CA PRO A 164 2.32 1.98 11.53
C PRO A 164 2.33 3.14 10.52
N GLN A 165 3.33 3.22 9.64
CA GLN A 165 3.45 4.24 8.59
C GLN A 165 2.76 3.84 7.28
N LEU A 166 1.99 2.73 7.29
CA LEU A 166 1.34 2.22 6.07
C LEU A 166 0.32 3.22 5.54
N GLU A 167 0.49 3.63 4.29
CA GLU A 167 -0.36 4.56 3.55
C GLU A 167 -1.29 3.79 2.59
N LYS A 168 -0.76 2.73 1.94
CA LYS A 168 -1.54 1.93 0.99
C LYS A 168 -1.43 0.43 1.28
N LEU A 169 -2.59 -0.22 1.32
CA LEU A 169 -2.71 -1.66 1.48
C LEU A 169 -3.54 -2.28 0.37
N SER A 170 -2.95 -3.18 -0.39
CA SER A 170 -3.68 -3.97 -1.37
C SER A 170 -3.72 -5.45 -1.00
N LEU A 171 -4.91 -5.94 -0.68
CA LEU A 171 -5.27 -7.34 -0.51
C LEU A 171 -6.24 -7.82 -1.60
N ALA A 172 -6.38 -7.04 -2.68
CA ALA A 172 -7.31 -7.33 -3.77
C ALA A 172 -7.05 -8.67 -4.46
N ASP A 173 -8.06 -9.21 -5.11
CA ASP A 173 -7.96 -10.42 -5.95
C ASP A 173 -7.29 -11.60 -5.23
N ASN A 174 -7.71 -11.85 -3.98
CA ASN A 174 -7.31 -12.98 -3.16
C ASN A 174 -8.51 -13.92 -2.90
N LYS A 175 -8.41 -14.76 -1.88
CA LYS A 175 -9.48 -15.70 -1.47
C LYS A 175 -9.91 -15.43 -0.03
N LEU A 176 -9.78 -14.19 0.44
CA LEU A 176 -10.12 -13.81 1.81
C LEU A 176 -11.62 -14.01 2.03
N ASN A 177 -11.97 -14.82 3.01
CA ASN A 177 -13.36 -15.08 3.41
C ASN A 177 -13.76 -14.32 4.68
N GLU A 178 -12.79 -13.80 5.41
CA GLU A 178 -12.96 -13.01 6.63
C GLU A 178 -11.79 -12.03 6.80
N LEU A 179 -12.02 -11.00 7.61
CA LEU A 179 -11.02 -10.02 8.01
C LEU A 179 -10.90 -10.05 9.54
N PRO A 180 -9.69 -10.11 10.10
CA PRO A 180 -9.54 -10.07 11.55
C PRO A 180 -9.92 -8.69 12.12
N LEU A 181 -10.69 -8.67 13.19
CA LEU A 181 -10.94 -7.45 13.95
C LEU A 181 -9.59 -6.84 14.39
N GLY A 182 -9.46 -5.52 14.30
CA GLY A 182 -8.23 -4.81 14.66
C GLY A 182 -7.11 -4.94 13.62
N LEU A 183 -7.40 -5.41 12.40
CA LEU A 183 -6.41 -5.44 11.31
C LEU A 183 -5.85 -4.04 11.01
N LEU A 184 -6.71 -3.03 11.06
CA LEU A 184 -6.37 -1.63 10.73
C LEU A 184 -5.94 -0.82 11.96
N ASP A 185 -5.91 -1.41 13.16
CA ASP A 185 -5.56 -0.69 14.40
C ASP A 185 -4.15 -0.07 14.31
N GLY A 186 -4.07 1.21 14.67
CA GLY A 186 -2.81 1.95 14.69
C GLY A 186 -2.31 2.46 13.33
N LEU A 187 -3.06 2.22 12.24
CA LEU A 187 -2.71 2.68 10.89
C LEU A 187 -3.25 4.09 10.60
N GLY A 188 -2.80 5.08 11.37
CA GLY A 188 -3.29 6.46 11.24
C GLY A 188 -2.95 7.16 9.92
N HIS A 189 -2.06 6.59 9.12
CA HIS A 189 -1.64 7.12 7.81
C HIS A 189 -2.28 6.39 6.63
N LEU A 190 -3.06 5.31 6.89
CA LEU A 190 -3.66 4.52 5.81
C LEU A 190 -4.73 5.34 5.08
N ASP A 191 -4.48 5.64 3.81
CA ASP A 191 -5.37 6.41 2.95
C ASP A 191 -6.05 5.56 1.87
N THR A 192 -5.44 4.43 1.48
CA THR A 192 -5.93 3.62 0.38
C THR A 192 -6.00 2.13 0.76
N LEU A 193 -7.21 1.55 0.67
CA LEU A 193 -7.47 0.14 0.98
C LEU A 193 -8.12 -0.57 -0.20
N TYR A 194 -7.45 -1.59 -0.73
CA TYR A 194 -7.96 -2.45 -1.80
C TYR A 194 -8.34 -3.82 -1.25
N LEU A 195 -9.65 -4.14 -1.24
CA LEU A 195 -10.22 -5.43 -0.82
C LEU A 195 -11.10 -6.06 -1.91
N GLN A 196 -11.21 -5.45 -3.09
CA GLN A 196 -12.02 -5.98 -4.18
C GLN A 196 -11.55 -7.36 -4.65
N GLY A 197 -12.48 -8.15 -5.21
CA GLY A 197 -12.14 -9.45 -5.78
C GLY A 197 -11.76 -10.52 -4.75
N ASN A 198 -12.40 -10.50 -3.57
CA ASN A 198 -12.23 -11.51 -2.54
C ASN A 198 -13.52 -12.34 -2.32
N TRP A 199 -13.56 -13.11 -1.26
CA TRP A 199 -14.72 -13.96 -0.89
C TRP A 199 -15.40 -13.48 0.39
N LEU A 200 -15.28 -12.18 0.68
CA LEU A 200 -15.84 -11.56 1.87
C LEU A 200 -17.37 -11.54 1.81
N ARG A 201 -18.03 -11.99 2.88
CA ARG A 201 -19.49 -11.98 3.02
C ARG A 201 -20.00 -10.86 3.92
N SER A 202 -19.19 -10.45 4.87
CA SER A 202 -19.44 -9.36 5.80
C SER A 202 -18.10 -8.73 6.23
N VAL A 203 -18.20 -7.66 7.01
CA VAL A 203 -17.06 -7.01 7.68
C VAL A 203 -17.37 -7.01 9.18
N PRO A 204 -16.44 -7.42 10.05
CA PRO A 204 -16.65 -7.43 11.49
C PRO A 204 -17.08 -6.05 12.03
N LYS A 205 -18.00 -6.03 13.00
CA LYS A 205 -18.39 -4.78 13.69
C LYS A 205 -17.13 -4.11 14.27
N GLY A 206 -16.93 -2.81 14.01
CA GLY A 206 -15.77 -2.05 14.46
C GLY A 206 -14.51 -2.20 13.58
N PHE A 207 -14.56 -2.92 12.47
CA PHE A 207 -13.38 -3.18 11.62
C PHE A 207 -12.66 -1.91 11.15
N PHE A 208 -13.38 -0.89 10.75
CA PHE A 208 -12.78 0.36 10.26
C PHE A 208 -12.30 1.26 11.40
N GLY A 209 -12.82 1.07 12.63
CA GLY A 209 -12.45 1.88 13.80
C GLY A 209 -12.50 3.37 13.51
N ASN A 210 -11.44 4.09 13.88
CA ASN A 210 -11.26 5.53 13.62
C ASN A 210 -10.37 5.83 12.41
N VAL A 211 -10.10 4.84 11.55
CA VAL A 211 -9.25 5.04 10.37
C VAL A 211 -10.05 5.77 9.29
N PHE A 212 -9.58 6.94 8.88
CA PHE A 212 -10.14 7.66 7.73
C PHE A 212 -9.54 7.11 6.44
N LEU A 213 -10.39 6.62 5.54
CA LEU A 213 -10.00 5.97 4.28
C LEU A 213 -10.56 6.76 3.09
N PRO A 214 -9.81 7.72 2.54
CA PRO A 214 -10.21 8.47 1.34
C PRO A 214 -10.47 7.60 0.12
N PHE A 215 -9.77 6.47 0.00
CA PHE A 215 -9.87 5.60 -1.18
C PHE A 215 -10.08 4.15 -0.77
N THR A 216 -11.30 3.62 -0.93
CA THR A 216 -11.66 2.24 -0.56
C THR A 216 -12.27 1.50 -1.73
N PHE A 217 -11.78 0.29 -2.01
CA PHE A 217 -12.21 -0.56 -3.12
C PHE A 217 -12.72 -1.88 -2.58
N LEU A 218 -14.04 -2.14 -2.70
CA LEU A 218 -14.77 -3.21 -2.01
C LEU A 218 -15.62 -4.08 -2.93
N HIS A 219 -15.74 -3.73 -4.21
CA HIS A 219 -16.56 -4.45 -5.19
C HIS A 219 -16.08 -5.88 -5.45
N ASN A 220 -16.86 -6.68 -6.16
CA ASN A 220 -16.52 -8.08 -6.48
C ASN A 220 -16.21 -8.95 -5.25
N ASN A 221 -16.97 -8.76 -4.17
CA ASN A 221 -17.04 -9.67 -3.03
C ASN A 221 -18.47 -10.22 -2.93
N PRO A 222 -18.69 -11.47 -2.46
CA PRO A 222 -20.03 -12.05 -2.31
C PRO A 222 -20.71 -11.56 -1.02
N TRP A 223 -20.92 -10.25 -0.87
CA TRP A 223 -21.55 -9.65 0.30
C TRP A 223 -22.93 -10.26 0.58
N SER A 224 -23.15 -10.75 1.80
CA SER A 224 -24.43 -11.34 2.23
C SER A 224 -25.20 -10.32 3.04
N CYS A 225 -26.33 -9.84 2.50
CA CYS A 225 -27.16 -8.85 3.18
C CYS A 225 -28.13 -9.57 4.14
N ASP A 226 -27.69 -9.76 5.34
CA ASP A 226 -28.36 -10.25 6.54
C ASP A 226 -28.06 -9.32 7.71
N CYS A 227 -28.36 -9.73 8.95
CA CYS A 227 -28.15 -8.85 10.11
C CYS A 227 -26.69 -8.54 10.40
N GLU A 228 -25.75 -9.39 9.98
CA GLU A 228 -24.31 -9.17 10.21
C GLU A 228 -23.73 -8.06 9.30
N ILE A 229 -24.38 -7.79 8.16
CA ILE A 229 -23.93 -6.74 7.23
C ILE A 229 -24.22 -5.32 7.69
N LEU A 230 -25.11 -5.14 8.70
CA LEU A 230 -25.66 -3.82 9.05
C LEU A 230 -24.61 -2.80 9.45
N TYR A 231 -23.57 -3.20 10.19
CA TYR A 231 -22.42 -2.34 10.49
C TYR A 231 -21.78 -1.82 9.21
N PHE A 232 -21.49 -2.71 8.27
CA PHE A 232 -20.85 -2.39 7.02
C PHE A 232 -21.74 -1.54 6.11
N ALA A 233 -23.04 -1.84 6.05
CA ALA A 233 -24.01 -1.04 5.29
C ALA A 233 -24.05 0.41 5.77
N ARG A 234 -24.08 0.65 7.09
CA ARG A 234 -24.02 1.99 7.69
C ARG A 234 -22.70 2.70 7.43
N TRP A 235 -21.59 1.95 7.52
CA TRP A 235 -20.28 2.53 7.18
C TRP A 235 -20.21 2.97 5.73
N LEU A 236 -20.71 2.17 4.78
CA LEU A 236 -20.79 2.51 3.35
C LEU A 236 -21.64 3.74 3.10
N ASP A 237 -22.79 3.86 3.77
CA ASP A 237 -23.69 5.01 3.66
C ASP A 237 -22.99 6.32 4.09
N ARG A 238 -22.31 6.30 5.24
CA ARG A 238 -21.55 7.44 5.78
C ARG A 238 -20.29 7.79 4.98
N ASN A 239 -19.73 6.83 4.23
CA ASN A 239 -18.47 6.97 3.49
C ASN A 239 -18.66 6.79 1.97
N SER A 240 -19.84 7.06 1.44
CA SER A 240 -20.18 6.83 0.03
C SER A 240 -19.23 7.51 -0.95
N ASP A 241 -18.72 8.69 -0.61
CA ASP A 241 -17.79 9.47 -1.43
C ASP A 241 -16.36 8.94 -1.41
N ASN A 242 -16.06 7.99 -0.53
CA ASN A 242 -14.75 7.37 -0.37
C ASN A 242 -14.68 5.93 -0.91
N VAL A 243 -15.77 5.44 -1.53
CA VAL A 243 -15.84 4.08 -2.10
C VAL A 243 -15.82 4.15 -3.62
N TYR A 244 -14.89 3.43 -4.23
CA TYR A 244 -14.60 3.52 -5.66
C TYR A 244 -14.71 2.17 -6.35
N LEU A 245 -15.01 2.19 -7.65
CA LEU A 245 -14.86 1.05 -8.54
C LEU A 245 -13.45 1.08 -9.15
N PHE A 246 -12.63 0.07 -8.84
CA PHE A 246 -11.27 -0.03 -9.35
C PHE A 246 -11.23 -0.09 -10.88
N LYS A 247 -10.36 0.71 -11.48
CA LYS A 247 -10.06 0.71 -12.90
C LYS A 247 -8.53 0.61 -13.06
N GLU A 248 -8.09 -0.41 -13.76
CA GLU A 248 -6.66 -0.61 -13.99
C GLU A 248 -6.05 0.56 -14.76
N GLY A 249 -4.85 0.98 -14.33
CA GLY A 249 -4.12 2.10 -14.97
C GLY A 249 -4.66 3.50 -14.67
N VAL A 250 -5.69 3.63 -13.82
CA VAL A 250 -6.25 4.92 -13.42
C VAL A 250 -5.86 5.22 -11.97
N ASP A 251 -5.33 6.42 -11.73
CA ASP A 251 -5.04 6.89 -10.37
C ASP A 251 -6.34 7.00 -9.56
N ALA A 252 -6.32 6.53 -8.31
CA ALA A 252 -7.48 6.60 -7.41
C ALA A 252 -8.04 8.03 -7.28
N LYS A 253 -7.18 9.04 -7.26
CA LYS A 253 -7.55 10.46 -7.19
C LYS A 253 -8.30 10.97 -8.43
N ALA A 254 -8.15 10.28 -9.57
CA ALA A 254 -8.85 10.60 -10.82
C ALA A 254 -10.14 9.79 -11.01
N MET A 255 -10.48 8.89 -10.08
CA MET A 255 -11.68 8.08 -10.14
C MET A 255 -12.88 8.84 -9.56
N THR A 256 -14.09 8.47 -10.00
CA THR A 256 -15.35 8.94 -9.43
C THR A 256 -15.84 7.93 -8.40
N PRO A 257 -16.31 8.35 -7.22
CA PRO A 257 -16.92 7.47 -6.23
C PRO A 257 -18.06 6.62 -6.82
N ASN A 258 -18.15 5.38 -6.38
CA ASN A 258 -19.16 4.43 -6.82
C ASN A 258 -19.50 3.40 -5.73
N VAL A 259 -20.17 3.83 -4.68
CA VAL A 259 -20.61 2.97 -3.57
C VAL A 259 -21.59 1.89 -4.06
N GLU A 260 -22.35 2.17 -5.13
CA GLU A 260 -23.29 1.21 -5.73
C GLU A 260 -22.60 -0.04 -6.30
N SER A 261 -21.28 -0.01 -6.51
CA SER A 261 -20.50 -1.17 -6.94
C SER A 261 -20.40 -2.26 -5.86
N VAL A 262 -20.72 -1.95 -4.60
CA VAL A 262 -20.72 -2.88 -3.47
C VAL A 262 -22.11 -3.46 -3.31
N ARG A 263 -22.32 -4.73 -3.75
CA ARG A 263 -23.66 -5.31 -3.93
C ARG A 263 -23.87 -6.60 -3.17
N CYS A 264 -25.10 -6.78 -2.67
CA CYS A 264 -25.58 -8.04 -2.07
C CYS A 264 -25.69 -9.14 -3.13
N VAL A 265 -25.19 -10.35 -2.83
CA VAL A 265 -25.39 -11.51 -3.73
C VAL A 265 -26.70 -12.24 -3.47
N ASN A 266 -27.29 -12.09 -2.27
CA ASN A 266 -28.51 -12.79 -1.85
C ASN A 266 -29.79 -11.96 -2.00
N LEU A 267 -29.72 -10.68 -2.45
CA LEU A 267 -30.85 -9.78 -2.61
C LEU A 267 -30.84 -9.07 -3.98
N ALA A 268 -31.14 -9.81 -5.03
CA ALA A 268 -31.33 -9.26 -6.39
C ALA A 268 -30.31 -8.16 -6.79
N ASN A 269 -29.04 -8.37 -6.41
CA ASN A 269 -27.94 -7.41 -6.69
C ASN A 269 -28.14 -5.98 -6.10
N THR A 270 -28.86 -5.87 -4.99
CA THR A 270 -29.10 -4.62 -4.28
C THR A 270 -27.80 -4.05 -3.73
N PRO A 271 -27.56 -2.72 -3.83
CA PRO A 271 -26.41 -2.10 -3.18
C PRO A 271 -26.44 -2.29 -1.67
N VAL A 272 -25.31 -2.65 -1.06
CA VAL A 272 -25.23 -3.00 0.38
C VAL A 272 -25.66 -1.82 1.27
N TYR A 273 -25.27 -0.59 0.95
CA TYR A 273 -25.58 0.58 1.74
C TYR A 273 -27.09 0.88 1.83
N THR A 274 -27.90 0.37 0.89
CA THR A 274 -29.36 0.53 0.90
C THR A 274 -30.10 -0.56 1.68
N TYR A 275 -29.39 -1.54 2.27
CA TYR A 275 -30.01 -2.65 2.97
C TYR A 275 -30.68 -2.20 4.28
N PRO A 276 -32.03 -2.33 4.42
CA PRO A 276 -32.77 -1.74 5.53
C PRO A 276 -32.70 -2.53 6.85
N GLY A 277 -32.18 -3.76 6.84
CA GLY A 277 -32.09 -4.60 8.03
C GLY A 277 -33.41 -4.94 8.71
N LYS A 278 -34.53 -5.04 7.96
CA LYS A 278 -35.85 -5.34 8.53
C LYS A 278 -35.81 -6.67 9.29
N GLY A 279 -36.24 -6.63 10.55
CA GLY A 279 -36.28 -7.79 11.45
C GLY A 279 -34.97 -8.12 12.16
N CYS A 280 -33.92 -7.33 11.92
CA CYS A 280 -32.67 -7.48 12.63
C CYS A 280 -32.74 -6.80 14.02
N PRO A 281 -32.02 -7.34 15.04
CA PRO A 281 -31.84 -6.65 16.30
C PRO A 281 -31.25 -5.26 16.07
N SER A 282 -31.67 -4.27 16.86
CA SER A 282 -31.02 -2.95 16.86
C SER A 282 -29.53 -3.13 17.19
N LEU A 283 -28.66 -2.60 16.35
CA LEU A 283 -27.27 -2.40 16.77
C LEU A 283 -27.37 -1.41 17.94
N GLY A 284 -26.98 -1.84 19.16
CA GLY A 284 -27.04 -0.96 20.32
C GLY A 284 -26.29 0.35 20.07
N ASP A 285 -26.77 1.43 20.65
CA ASP A 285 -26.33 2.82 20.43
C ASP A 285 -24.86 3.13 20.88
N GLU A 286 -24.04 2.12 21.13
CA GLU A 286 -22.63 2.31 21.51
C GLU A 286 -21.71 2.79 20.36
N ASP A 287 -22.22 2.83 19.10
CA ASP A 287 -21.46 3.32 17.95
C ASP A 287 -21.76 4.79 17.59
N ASP A 288 -22.64 5.46 18.34
CA ASP A 288 -22.98 6.88 18.17
C ASP A 288 -22.12 7.77 19.08
N LEU A 289 -20.80 7.73 18.89
CA LEU A 289 -19.97 8.85 19.31
C LEU A 289 -20.20 9.99 18.30
N SER A 290 -21.38 10.58 18.38
CA SER A 290 -21.71 11.87 17.81
C SER A 290 -20.68 12.89 18.32
N TYR A 291 -19.91 13.45 17.41
CA TYR A 291 -19.32 14.75 17.62
C TYR A 291 -20.49 15.75 17.65
N ASP A 292 -21.02 15.99 18.83
CA ASP A 292 -21.97 17.07 19.04
C ASP A 292 -21.23 18.39 18.77
N ASP A 293 -21.67 19.05 17.71
CA ASP A 293 -21.48 20.45 17.39
C ASP A 293 -21.63 21.30 18.66
N TYR A 294 -20.58 22.02 18.99
CA TYR A 294 -20.66 23.15 19.92
C TYR A 294 -21.28 24.34 19.16
N ASP A 295 -22.57 24.36 19.02
CA ASP A 295 -23.29 25.60 18.78
C ASP A 295 -23.88 26.13 20.08
N ASN A 296 -23.35 27.29 20.46
CA ASN A 296 -23.87 28.16 21.51
C ASN A 296 -25.34 28.52 21.28
N GLU A 297 -26.18 28.30 22.28
CA GLU A 297 -27.19 29.30 22.63
C GLU A 297 -27.42 29.31 24.13
N GLU A 298 -27.22 30.50 24.71
CA GLU A 298 -27.61 30.87 26.07
C GLU A 298 -29.13 30.76 26.23
N GLU A 299 -29.60 29.97 27.19
CA GLU A 299 -30.86 30.27 27.85
C GLU A 299 -30.79 30.04 29.35
N VAL A 300 -31.07 31.11 30.06
CA VAL A 300 -31.17 31.24 31.52
C VAL A 300 -32.40 30.52 32.03
N GLY A 301 -32.25 29.52 32.88
CA GLY A 301 -33.39 28.89 33.51
C GLY A 301 -33.02 28.04 34.73
N LYS A 302 -33.34 28.57 35.87
CA LYS A 302 -33.22 28.08 37.27
C LYS A 302 -33.52 26.60 37.49
N VAL A 303 -32.74 26.01 38.41
CA VAL A 303 -33.15 25.29 39.63
C VAL A 303 -32.90 23.80 39.75
N SER A 304 -32.30 23.54 40.81
CA SER A 304 -32.48 22.54 41.89
C SER A 304 -31.42 21.45 41.94
N ALA A 305 -30.52 21.71 42.86
CA ALA A 305 -29.54 20.73 43.35
C ALA A 305 -30.26 19.61 44.14
N THR A 306 -30.10 18.38 43.68
CA THR A 306 -30.23 17.20 44.54
C THR A 306 -28.91 16.48 44.60
N ARG A 307 -28.37 16.51 45.82
CA ARG A 307 -27.06 15.98 46.20
C ARG A 307 -27.17 14.44 46.30
N ALA A 308 -26.61 13.69 45.36
CA ALA A 308 -26.41 12.26 45.51
C ALA A 308 -25.01 12.01 46.09
N VAL A 309 -25.00 11.41 47.27
CA VAL A 309 -23.77 11.00 47.99
C VAL A 309 -23.34 9.63 47.42
N VAL A 310 -22.23 9.59 46.74
CA VAL A 310 -21.58 8.32 46.34
C VAL A 310 -20.58 7.95 47.43
N LYS A 311 -20.84 6.83 48.13
CA LYS A 311 -19.92 6.24 49.11
C LYS A 311 -18.83 5.46 48.33
N PHE A 312 -17.59 5.89 48.43
CA PHE A 312 -16.44 5.09 48.05
C PHE A 312 -16.03 4.17 49.20
N SER A 313 -16.00 2.87 48.95
CA SER A 313 -15.43 1.88 49.84
C SER A 313 -13.93 1.76 49.55
N THR A 314 -13.12 2.19 50.49
CA THR A 314 -11.67 2.02 50.49
C THR A 314 -11.30 0.64 51.02
N ASN A 315 -10.58 -0.14 50.22
CA ASN A 315 -9.77 -1.23 50.72
C ASN A 315 -8.31 -1.00 50.37
N THR A 316 -7.58 -0.58 51.38
CA THR A 316 -6.14 -0.36 51.43
C THR A 316 -5.37 -1.66 51.43
N ARG A 317 -4.36 -1.79 50.62
CA ARG A 317 -3.11 -2.47 51.00
C ARG A 317 -1.91 -1.81 50.32
N ALA A 318 -1.07 -1.27 51.15
CA ALA A 318 0.15 -0.56 50.84
C ALA A 318 1.27 -1.50 50.40
N HIS A 319 2.07 -1.05 49.41
CA HIS A 319 3.52 -1.25 49.42
C HIS A 319 4.21 -0.02 48.89
N THR A 320 4.92 0.60 49.82
CA THR A 320 5.86 1.72 49.68
C THR A 320 7.06 1.35 48.81
N THR A 321 7.46 2.21 47.88
CA THR A 321 8.87 2.62 47.74
C THR A 321 8.95 4.00 47.05
N GLN A 322 9.61 4.85 47.78
CA GLN A 322 9.96 6.23 47.64
C GLN A 322 11.07 6.39 46.56
N TRP A 323 11.01 7.40 45.69
CA TRP A 323 12.17 8.23 45.37
C TRP A 323 11.72 9.62 44.90
N ALA A 324 12.49 10.57 45.39
CA ALA A 324 12.27 11.98 45.57
C ALA A 324 12.30 12.83 44.30
N LEU A 325 11.50 13.89 44.32
CA LEU A 325 11.74 15.33 44.16
C LEU A 325 13.09 15.75 43.55
N LEU A 326 13.04 16.56 42.48
CA LEU A 326 13.75 17.85 42.44
C LEU A 326 13.35 18.72 41.20
N HIS A 327 12.83 19.85 41.51
CA HIS A 327 13.02 21.23 41.04
C HIS A 327 12.31 21.72 39.78
N SER A 328 11.32 22.53 40.06
CA SER A 328 10.85 23.68 39.29
C SER A 328 11.92 24.76 39.10
N ALA A 329 12.02 25.29 37.88
CA ALA A 329 12.43 26.68 37.68
C ALA A 329 11.75 27.26 36.43
N SER A 330 10.91 28.21 36.67
CA SER A 330 10.32 29.17 35.75
C SER A 330 11.39 30.17 35.28
N VAL A 331 11.47 30.48 33.98
CA VAL A 331 11.91 31.81 33.51
C VAL A 331 11.25 32.12 32.15
N ALA A 332 10.86 33.40 32.08
CA ALA A 332 10.06 34.14 31.13
C ALA A 332 10.59 34.24 29.69
N SER A 333 9.62 34.49 28.81
CA SER A 333 9.82 35.03 27.43
C SER A 333 10.53 36.38 27.40
N PRO A 334 11.13 36.74 26.26
CA PRO A 334 10.68 37.96 25.62
C PRO A 334 10.43 37.90 24.12
N HIS A 335 9.46 38.67 23.72
CA HIS A 335 9.09 39.02 22.36
C HIS A 335 10.28 39.53 21.52
N ARG A 336 10.35 39.18 20.23
CA ARG A 336 10.87 40.05 19.18
C ARG A 336 10.18 39.81 17.83
N HIS A 337 9.92 40.97 17.22
CA HIS A 337 9.28 41.33 15.99
C HIS A 337 9.68 40.53 14.74
N MET A 338 8.66 40.30 13.89
CA MET A 338 8.78 40.06 12.45
C MET A 338 9.30 41.31 11.70
N PRO A 339 9.88 41.12 10.53
CA PRO A 339 9.45 41.90 9.36
C PRO A 339 9.05 41.05 8.17
N HIS A 340 8.03 41.52 7.47
CA HIS A 340 7.52 41.01 6.21
C HIS A 340 8.50 41.24 5.05
N PRO A 341 8.57 40.36 4.02
CA PRO A 341 9.16 40.70 2.75
C PRO A 341 8.10 41.20 1.75
N PRO A 342 8.49 42.00 0.78
CA PRO A 342 7.59 42.65 -0.17
C PRO A 342 7.26 41.76 -1.37
N SER A 343 6.06 41.98 -1.86
CA SER A 343 5.50 41.50 -3.13
C SER A 343 6.14 42.18 -4.33
N THR A 344 6.50 41.42 -5.37
CA THR A 344 6.41 41.81 -6.80
C THR A 344 6.44 40.55 -7.66
N LEU A 345 5.33 40.26 -8.33
CA LEU A 345 5.06 40.21 -9.75
C LEU A 345 6.20 39.78 -10.67
N GLU A 346 6.02 38.61 -11.35
CA GLU A 346 5.93 38.53 -12.80
C GLU A 346 5.81 37.06 -13.25
N SER A 347 4.73 36.81 -14.02
CA SER A 347 4.59 35.61 -14.87
C SER A 347 5.36 35.78 -16.15
N PRO A 348 5.84 34.72 -16.76
CA PRO A 348 5.79 34.60 -18.21
C PRO A 348 4.95 33.41 -18.68
N LYS A 349 4.18 33.74 -19.70
CA LYS A 349 3.37 32.88 -20.55
C LYS A 349 4.22 31.97 -21.43
N ASN A 350 3.58 30.82 -21.79
CA ASN A 350 3.74 30.07 -23.04
C ASN A 350 5.00 29.19 -23.17
N GLN A 351 4.85 27.95 -23.62
CA GLN A 351 4.22 27.42 -24.83
C GLN A 351 4.09 25.92 -24.74
N SER A 352 2.93 25.43 -25.15
CA SER A 352 2.61 24.05 -25.47
C SER A 352 3.40 23.58 -26.70
N LEU A 353 4.07 22.43 -26.59
CA LEU A 353 4.44 21.59 -27.74
C LEU A 353 4.49 20.15 -27.27
N PHE A 354 3.37 19.44 -27.45
CA PHE A 354 3.36 17.99 -27.47
C PHE A 354 3.18 17.55 -28.93
N PRO A 355 4.01 16.63 -29.45
CA PRO A 355 3.75 16.00 -30.72
C PRO A 355 2.71 14.89 -30.56
N THR A 356 1.70 14.94 -31.40
CA THR A 356 0.65 13.95 -31.62
C THR A 356 1.24 12.60 -32.02
N ALA A 357 0.81 11.53 -31.34
CA ALA A 357 1.06 10.16 -31.74
C ALA A 357 0.17 9.77 -32.93
N PRO A 358 0.64 8.87 -33.85
CA PRO A 358 -0.16 8.43 -34.98
C PRO A 358 -1.22 7.40 -34.56
N GLU A 359 -2.38 7.50 -35.21
CA GLU A 359 -3.52 6.57 -35.09
C GLU A 359 -3.15 5.14 -35.54
N PRO A 360 -3.71 4.09 -34.91
CA PRO A 360 -3.58 2.73 -35.39
C PRO A 360 -4.54 2.45 -36.56
N SER A 361 -3.97 2.01 -37.67
CA SER A 361 -4.67 1.52 -38.86
C SER A 361 -5.51 0.27 -38.55
N THR A 362 -6.78 0.30 -38.95
CA THR A 362 -7.75 -0.80 -38.95
C THR A 362 -7.31 -1.97 -39.85
N PRO A 363 -7.47 -3.23 -39.44
CA PRO A 363 -7.24 -4.37 -40.33
C PRO A 363 -8.45 -4.61 -41.23
N THR A 364 -8.18 -4.66 -42.53
CA THR A 364 -9.10 -5.01 -43.61
C THR A 364 -9.46 -6.51 -43.55
N ALA A 365 -10.73 -6.82 -43.61
CA ALA A 365 -11.25 -8.19 -43.71
C ALA A 365 -10.92 -8.83 -45.08
N PRO A 366 -10.68 -10.15 -45.14
CA PRO A 366 -10.50 -10.82 -46.44
C PRO A 366 -11.85 -11.18 -47.09
N HIS A 367 -11.95 -10.90 -48.38
CA HIS A 367 -13.06 -11.33 -49.24
C HIS A 367 -12.97 -12.84 -49.50
N PRO A 368 -14.13 -13.55 -49.67
CA PRO A 368 -14.15 -14.93 -50.14
C PRO A 368 -14.02 -15.00 -51.68
N THR A 369 -13.21 -15.88 -52.14
CA THR A 369 -13.13 -16.30 -53.55
C THR A 369 -13.90 -17.58 -53.82
N PRO A 370 -14.35 -17.83 -55.06
CA PRO A 370 -15.45 -18.72 -55.44
C PRO A 370 -15.17 -20.22 -55.31
#